data_41d004509811dc4f9e0b1f2e8f69a423
#
_entry.id   41d004509811dc4f9e0b1f2e8f69a423
#
_cell.length_a   1.000
_cell.length_b   1.000
_cell.length_c   1.000
_cell.angle_alpha   90.00
_cell.angle_beta   90.00
_cell.angle_gamma   90.00
#
_symmetry.space_group_name_H-M   'P 1'
#
loop_
_entity.id
_entity.type
_entity.pdbx_description
1 polymer ?
#
loop_
_entity_poly.entity_id
_entity_poly.type
_entity_poly.pdbx_seq_one_letter_code
_entity_poly.pdbx_strand_id
1 'polypeptide(L)'
;MKQFTRAVVSAALCAALSLACTLPAYAAEGEMLEVNEDISVSADYDWTRFANDHLTLNVYNWGLYISDGSDDSVNVISAFEDLTGIKVNYTTFDSNESLYAKMKSGGASYDVIVPSEYMVGKMIAENMLAELDYDNIPNMANIGENYLGWSYDPDNTYSVPYTWGTTGIIYNTTMVEEPPTSWADLWDVEYAGNVCLLYTSPSPRD
;
A
#
# COMPACT_ATOMS: atom_id res chain seq x y z
N MET A 1 -11.08 51.41 -43.48
CA MET A 1 -12.02 50.98 -42.43
C MET A 1 -12.42 49.50 -42.50
N LYS A 2 -12.01 48.70 -43.49
CA LYS A 2 -12.38 47.27 -43.62
C LYS A 2 -11.32 46.26 -43.13
N GLN A 3 -10.12 46.73 -42.78
CA GLN A 3 -9.04 45.85 -42.31
C GLN A 3 -8.96 45.76 -40.78
N PHE A 4 -9.50 46.73 -40.04
CA PHE A 4 -9.46 46.72 -38.58
C PHE A 4 -10.51 45.76 -37.95
N THR A 5 -11.60 45.49 -38.65
CA THR A 5 -12.69 44.64 -38.14
C THR A 5 -12.35 43.16 -38.23
N ARG A 6 -11.42 42.74 -39.11
CA ARG A 6 -11.01 41.35 -39.25
C ARG A 6 -10.01 40.91 -38.15
N ALA A 7 -9.16 41.83 -37.70
CA ALA A 7 -8.17 41.52 -36.65
C ALA A 7 -8.80 41.36 -35.27
N VAL A 8 -9.85 42.10 -34.97
CA VAL A 8 -10.56 42.04 -33.67
C VAL A 8 -11.38 40.74 -33.54
N VAL A 9 -12.00 40.28 -34.62
CA VAL A 9 -12.79 39.01 -34.61
C VAL A 9 -11.88 37.80 -34.50
N SER A 10 -10.69 37.81 -35.08
CA SER A 10 -9.72 36.70 -34.94
C SER A 10 -9.11 36.61 -33.55
N ALA A 11 -8.87 37.73 -32.87
CA ALA A 11 -8.36 37.75 -31.50
C ALA A 11 -9.42 37.30 -30.47
N ALA A 12 -10.70 37.63 -30.70
CA ALA A 12 -11.79 37.17 -29.86
C ALA A 12 -12.09 35.65 -29.97
N LEU A 13 -11.86 35.07 -31.16
CA LEU A 13 -12.08 33.64 -31.40
C LEU A 13 -10.93 32.78 -30.82
N CYS A 14 -9.70 33.27 -30.79
CA CYS A 14 -8.58 32.61 -30.15
C CYS A 14 -8.67 32.64 -28.61
N ALA A 15 -9.24 33.68 -28.02
CA ALA A 15 -9.46 33.78 -26.59
C ALA A 15 -10.62 32.88 -26.09
N ALA A 16 -11.58 32.54 -26.97
CA ALA A 16 -12.71 31.68 -26.63
C ALA A 16 -12.40 30.18 -26.76
N LEU A 17 -11.34 29.77 -27.48
CA LEU A 17 -10.92 28.37 -27.61
C LEU A 17 -9.88 27.94 -26.55
N SER A 18 -9.34 28.87 -25.77
CA SER A 18 -8.42 28.54 -24.67
C SER A 18 -9.10 28.24 -23.34
N LEU A 19 -10.45 28.27 -23.27
CA LEU A 19 -11.22 28.05 -22.04
C LEU A 19 -11.92 26.68 -22.00
N ALA A 20 -11.62 25.77 -22.89
CA ALA A 20 -12.25 24.43 -22.94
C ALA A 20 -11.31 23.27 -22.68
N CYS A 21 -10.06 23.50 -22.24
CA CYS A 21 -9.27 22.49 -21.58
C CYS A 21 -9.49 22.63 -20.06
N THR A 22 -10.63 22.14 -19.58
CA THR A 22 -10.74 21.78 -18.17
C THR A 22 -9.81 20.59 -17.98
N LEU A 23 -8.57 20.85 -17.61
CA LEU A 23 -7.77 19.89 -16.87
C LEU A 23 -8.65 19.39 -15.73
N PRO A 24 -8.66 18.07 -15.45
CA PRO A 24 -9.31 17.62 -14.23
C PRO A 24 -8.76 18.52 -13.12
N ALA A 25 -9.67 19.17 -12.38
CA ALA A 25 -9.28 19.93 -11.22
C ALA A 25 -8.54 18.95 -10.32
N TYR A 26 -7.23 19.07 -10.25
CA TYR A 26 -6.52 18.63 -9.08
C TYR A 26 -7.28 19.26 -7.92
N ALA A 27 -7.85 18.43 -7.02
CA ALA A 27 -8.41 18.93 -5.79
C ALA A 27 -7.37 19.90 -5.22
N ALA A 28 -7.79 21.08 -4.84
CA ALA A 28 -6.92 22.04 -4.18
C ALA A 28 -6.24 21.26 -3.05
N GLU A 29 -4.91 21.16 -3.11
CA GLU A 29 -4.14 20.55 -2.05
C GLU A 29 -4.52 21.30 -0.79
N GLY A 30 -5.15 20.62 0.18
CA GLY A 30 -5.44 21.18 1.49
C GLY A 30 -4.14 21.63 2.14
N GLU A 31 -4.24 22.46 3.16
CA GLU A 31 -3.07 22.84 3.94
C GLU A 31 -2.37 21.59 4.48
N MET A 32 -1.04 21.50 4.31
CA MET A 32 -0.23 20.36 4.75
C MET A 32 0.51 20.73 6.03
N LEU A 33 0.50 19.81 6.98
CA LEU A 33 1.31 19.85 8.18
C LEU A 33 2.61 19.06 7.92
N GLU A 34 3.75 19.76 8.01
CA GLU A 34 5.08 19.13 7.93
C GLU A 34 5.37 18.42 9.26
N VAL A 35 5.56 17.11 9.21
CA VAL A 35 5.91 16.28 10.38
C VAL A 35 7.44 16.26 10.54
N ASN A 36 8.16 16.09 9.43
CA ASN A 36 9.61 16.19 9.33
C ASN A 36 9.97 16.55 7.87
N GLU A 37 11.27 16.55 7.52
CA GLU A 37 11.76 16.91 6.18
C GLU A 37 11.21 16.02 5.04
N ASP A 38 10.76 14.80 5.36
CA ASP A 38 10.32 13.80 4.38
C ASP A 38 8.81 13.50 4.44
N ILE A 39 8.13 13.85 5.54
CA ILE A 39 6.74 13.51 5.78
C ILE A 39 5.89 14.75 6.00
N SER A 40 4.86 14.89 5.19
CA SER A 40 3.78 15.85 5.37
C SER A 40 2.43 15.14 5.37
N VAL A 41 1.49 15.62 6.18
CA VAL A 41 0.14 15.08 6.31
C VAL A 41 -0.89 16.20 6.14
N SER A 42 -2.16 15.86 5.88
CA SER A 42 -3.23 16.86 5.81
C SER A 42 -3.37 17.59 7.13
N ALA A 43 -3.42 18.94 7.10
CA ALA A 43 -3.71 19.75 8.27
C ALA A 43 -5.19 19.77 8.64
N ASP A 44 -6.07 19.28 7.77
CA ASP A 44 -7.52 19.24 7.99
C ASP A 44 -7.96 18.19 9.03
N TYR A 45 -7.03 17.35 9.47
CA TYR A 45 -7.29 16.29 10.44
C TYR A 45 -6.63 16.58 11.77
N ASP A 46 -7.34 16.36 12.87
CA ASP A 46 -6.79 16.46 14.22
C ASP A 46 -5.98 15.22 14.59
N TRP A 47 -4.71 15.22 14.24
CA TRP A 47 -3.77 14.14 14.52
C TRP A 47 -3.49 13.96 15.99
N THR A 48 -3.73 14.99 16.82
CA THR A 48 -3.41 14.99 18.25
C THR A 48 -4.60 14.61 19.13
N ARG A 49 -5.75 14.27 18.54
CA ARG A 49 -7.01 14.01 19.27
C ARG A 49 -6.90 12.96 20.37
N PHE A 50 -5.91 12.08 20.30
CA PHE A 50 -5.65 11.02 21.29
C PHE A 50 -4.33 11.20 22.06
N ALA A 51 -3.62 12.30 21.89
CA ALA A 51 -2.27 12.50 22.46
C ALA A 51 -2.24 12.39 23.99
N ASN A 52 -3.34 12.71 24.68
CA ASN A 52 -3.45 12.66 26.13
C ASN A 52 -3.99 11.31 26.67
N ASP A 53 -4.37 10.37 25.80
CA ASP A 53 -5.03 9.13 26.21
C ASP A 53 -4.01 8.03 26.52
N HIS A 54 -2.72 8.28 26.27
CA HIS A 54 -1.61 7.32 26.49
C HIS A 54 -1.84 5.96 25.83
N LEU A 55 -2.39 5.97 24.62
CA LEU A 55 -2.71 4.77 23.87
C LEU A 55 -1.44 4.08 23.36
N THR A 56 -1.54 2.77 23.21
CA THR A 56 -0.53 1.93 22.56
C THR A 56 -1.21 1.11 21.48
N LEU A 57 -0.68 1.20 20.25
CA LEU A 57 -1.11 0.43 19.10
C LEU A 57 -0.18 -0.76 18.90
N ASN A 58 -0.72 -1.97 18.88
CA ASN A 58 0.04 -3.19 18.64
C ASN A 58 -0.10 -3.59 17.16
N VAL A 59 1.00 -3.51 16.42
CA VAL A 59 1.05 -3.79 14.97
C VAL A 59 1.87 -5.04 14.70
N TYR A 60 1.36 -5.92 13.83
CA TYR A 60 2.03 -7.14 13.41
C TYR A 60 2.10 -7.21 11.88
N ASN A 61 3.30 -7.04 11.33
CA ASN A 61 3.53 -6.85 9.90
C ASN A 61 4.72 -7.68 9.41
N TRP A 62 4.93 -7.69 8.10
CA TRP A 62 6.14 -8.21 7.48
C TRP A 62 7.35 -7.34 7.79
N GLY A 63 8.53 -7.96 7.88
CA GLY A 63 9.75 -7.26 8.29
C GLY A 63 10.19 -6.10 7.39
N LEU A 64 9.85 -6.14 6.09
CA LEU A 64 10.30 -5.15 5.10
C LEU A 64 9.16 -4.30 4.51
N TYR A 65 7.99 -4.24 5.17
CA TYR A 65 6.81 -3.55 4.62
C TYR A 65 6.64 -2.11 5.10
N ILE A 66 7.55 -1.60 5.92
CA ILE A 66 7.55 -0.21 6.39
C ILE A 66 8.98 0.30 6.52
N SER A 67 9.20 1.57 6.24
CA SER A 67 10.48 2.23 6.48
C SER A 67 10.69 2.46 7.98
N ASP A 68 11.83 2.03 8.49
CA ASP A 68 12.16 2.03 9.92
C ASP A 68 13.32 2.95 10.31
N GLY A 69 13.84 3.72 9.35
CA GLY A 69 14.97 4.61 9.54
C GLY A 69 16.33 3.96 9.23
N SER A 70 16.35 2.70 8.78
CA SER A 70 17.58 2.07 8.29
C SER A 70 17.89 2.51 6.85
N ASP A 71 19.18 2.40 6.45
CA ASP A 71 19.64 2.68 5.08
C ASP A 71 19.22 4.08 4.57
N ASP A 72 19.28 5.11 5.40
CA ASP A 72 18.85 6.48 5.11
C ASP A 72 17.35 6.63 4.79
N SER A 73 16.53 5.64 5.20
CA SER A 73 15.08 5.70 5.04
C SER A 73 14.42 6.48 6.19
N VAL A 74 13.18 6.94 5.95
CA VAL A 74 12.39 7.61 6.99
C VAL A 74 11.89 6.62 8.02
N ASN A 75 11.97 6.93 9.31
CA ASN A 75 11.33 6.15 10.36
C ASN A 75 9.84 6.55 10.49
N VAL A 76 8.98 5.82 9.77
CA VAL A 76 7.53 6.09 9.72
C VAL A 76 6.86 5.89 11.08
N ILE A 77 7.29 4.89 11.86
CA ILE A 77 6.74 4.62 13.19
C ILE A 77 7.05 5.78 14.15
N SER A 78 8.30 6.25 14.17
CA SER A 78 8.67 7.40 14.99
C SER A 78 7.90 8.66 14.61
N ALA A 79 7.77 8.93 13.31
CA ALA A 79 7.00 10.08 12.81
C ALA A 79 5.52 10.01 13.22
N PHE A 80 4.92 8.82 13.17
CA PHE A 80 3.54 8.61 13.63
C PHE A 80 3.40 8.85 15.15
N GLU A 81 4.33 8.30 15.95
CA GLU A 81 4.33 8.51 17.41
C GLU A 81 4.49 9.98 17.79
N ASP A 82 5.40 10.69 17.11
CA ASP A 82 5.66 12.11 17.35
C ASP A 82 4.47 12.99 16.96
N LEU A 83 3.80 12.64 15.85
CA LEU A 83 2.64 13.35 15.36
C LEU A 83 1.40 13.14 16.24
N THR A 84 1.15 11.90 16.68
CA THR A 84 -0.13 11.52 17.31
C THR A 84 -0.07 11.38 18.82
N GLY A 85 1.11 11.21 19.40
CA GLY A 85 1.30 10.84 20.80
C GLY A 85 0.94 9.39 21.12
N ILE A 86 0.53 8.58 20.13
CA ILE A 86 0.19 7.16 20.29
C ILE A 86 1.47 6.35 20.19
N LYS A 87 1.74 5.47 21.17
CA LYS A 87 2.87 4.55 21.11
C LYS A 87 2.58 3.36 20.20
N VAL A 88 3.59 2.88 19.47
CA VAL A 88 3.46 1.73 18.58
C VAL A 88 4.37 0.58 19.00
N ASN A 89 3.78 -0.53 19.39
CA ASN A 89 4.49 -1.81 19.54
C ASN A 89 4.49 -2.52 18.19
N TYR A 90 5.52 -2.28 17.40
CA TYR A 90 5.68 -2.90 16.09
C TYR A 90 6.43 -4.22 16.21
N THR A 91 5.81 -5.29 15.74
CA THR A 91 6.41 -6.64 15.70
C THR A 91 6.29 -7.22 14.31
N THR A 92 7.20 -8.14 13.96
CA THR A 92 7.25 -8.72 12.62
C THR A 92 7.03 -10.23 12.64
N PHE A 93 6.62 -10.77 11.49
CA PHE A 93 6.49 -12.20 11.23
C PHE A 93 7.14 -12.58 9.91
N ASP A 94 7.52 -13.86 9.79
CA ASP A 94 8.24 -14.39 8.63
C ASP A 94 7.32 -15.14 7.66
N SER A 95 6.11 -15.54 8.10
CA SER A 95 5.14 -16.25 7.28
C SER A 95 3.70 -16.00 7.76
N ASN A 96 2.74 -16.08 6.82
CA ASN A 96 1.32 -16.01 7.16
C ASN A 96 0.90 -17.10 8.16
N GLU A 97 1.52 -18.27 8.09
CA GLU A 97 1.25 -19.42 8.95
C GLU A 97 1.68 -19.13 10.39
N SER A 98 2.85 -18.50 10.58
CA SER A 98 3.33 -18.10 11.90
C SER A 98 2.46 -17.00 12.51
N LEU A 99 2.04 -16.01 11.72
CA LEU A 99 1.06 -15.00 12.11
C LEU A 99 -0.24 -15.67 12.57
N TYR A 100 -0.82 -16.52 11.73
CA TYR A 100 -2.08 -17.20 12.01
C TYR A 100 -2.00 -18.07 13.28
N ALA A 101 -0.95 -18.87 13.43
CA ALA A 101 -0.76 -19.71 14.61
C ALA A 101 -0.69 -18.87 15.89
N LYS A 102 0.01 -17.74 15.85
CA LYS A 102 0.12 -16.81 16.99
C LYS A 102 -1.22 -16.18 17.33
N MET A 103 -1.98 -15.72 16.34
CA MET A 103 -3.31 -15.15 16.55
C MET A 103 -4.28 -16.19 17.11
N LYS A 104 -4.27 -17.40 16.54
CA LYS A 104 -5.17 -18.48 16.95
C LYS A 104 -4.88 -19.03 18.36
N SER A 105 -3.64 -18.93 18.82
CA SER A 105 -3.28 -19.35 20.19
C SER A 105 -3.93 -18.49 21.27
N GLY A 106 -4.43 -17.28 20.92
CA GLY A 106 -5.03 -16.33 21.86
C GLY A 106 -4.03 -15.73 22.87
N GLY A 107 -2.73 -16.03 22.72
CA GLY A 107 -1.68 -15.53 23.60
C GLY A 107 -1.18 -14.12 23.28
N ALA A 108 -1.67 -13.51 22.20
CA ALA A 108 -1.31 -12.17 21.77
C ALA A 108 -2.52 -11.42 21.26
N SER A 109 -2.58 -10.13 21.53
CA SER A 109 -3.59 -9.22 21.01
C SER A 109 -2.90 -8.18 20.13
N TYR A 110 -3.36 -8.03 18.92
CA TYR A 110 -2.91 -7.00 17.97
C TYR A 110 -4.10 -6.18 17.51
N ASP A 111 -3.86 -4.88 17.33
CA ASP A 111 -4.85 -3.95 16.84
C ASP A 111 -4.85 -3.91 15.31
N VAL A 112 -3.67 -4.07 14.70
CA VAL A 112 -3.47 -4.10 13.25
C VAL A 112 -2.56 -5.28 12.89
N ILE A 113 -3.00 -6.06 11.89
CA ILE A 113 -2.21 -7.14 11.29
C ILE A 113 -2.19 -6.98 9.77
N VAL A 114 -1.10 -7.36 9.11
CA VAL A 114 -0.93 -7.17 7.65
C VAL A 114 -0.61 -8.52 6.96
N PRO A 115 -1.55 -9.47 6.93
CA PRO A 115 -1.37 -10.75 6.24
C PRO A 115 -1.61 -10.63 4.73
N SER A 116 -1.23 -11.67 3.98
CA SER A 116 -1.61 -11.80 2.57
C SER A 116 -3.09 -12.13 2.42
N GLU A 117 -3.64 -11.85 1.25
CA GLU A 117 -5.07 -11.96 0.92
C GLU A 117 -5.70 -13.32 1.26
N TYR A 118 -5.01 -14.43 0.94
CA TYR A 118 -5.53 -15.78 1.24
C TYR A 118 -5.66 -16.03 2.75
N MET A 119 -4.77 -15.43 3.55
CA MET A 119 -4.82 -15.52 5.00
C MET A 119 -5.91 -14.64 5.57
N VAL A 120 -6.14 -13.43 4.98
CA VAL A 120 -7.31 -12.59 5.33
C VAL A 120 -8.59 -13.40 5.13
N GLY A 121 -8.79 -14.02 3.96
CA GLY A 121 -9.98 -14.85 3.69
C GLY A 121 -10.16 -15.99 4.68
N LYS A 122 -9.07 -16.66 5.06
CA LYS A 122 -9.11 -17.70 6.10
C LYS A 122 -9.52 -17.16 7.46
N MET A 123 -8.96 -16.03 7.88
CA MET A 123 -9.26 -15.43 9.18
C MET A 123 -10.69 -14.87 9.25
N ILE A 124 -11.23 -14.35 8.14
CA ILE A 124 -12.65 -13.97 8.01
C ILE A 124 -13.54 -15.20 8.23
N ALA A 125 -13.26 -16.30 7.53
CA ALA A 125 -14.04 -17.53 7.63
C ALA A 125 -14.04 -18.13 9.06
N GLU A 126 -13.03 -17.81 9.86
CA GLU A 126 -12.90 -18.24 11.26
C GLU A 126 -13.34 -17.17 12.28
N ASN A 127 -13.92 -16.05 11.84
CA ASN A 127 -14.36 -14.92 12.68
C ASN A 127 -13.24 -14.36 13.57
N MET A 128 -12.04 -14.24 13.04
CA MET A 128 -10.87 -13.75 13.76
C MET A 128 -10.61 -12.26 13.56
N LEU A 129 -11.31 -11.60 12.63
CA LEU A 129 -11.15 -10.19 12.30
C LEU A 129 -12.37 -9.39 12.73
N ALA A 130 -12.15 -8.14 13.13
CA ALA A 130 -13.22 -7.18 13.39
C ALA A 130 -13.62 -6.48 12.08
N GLU A 131 -14.88 -6.10 12.00
CA GLU A 131 -15.37 -5.24 10.90
C GLU A 131 -14.74 -3.84 11.03
N LEU A 132 -14.45 -3.22 9.88
CA LEU A 132 -13.88 -1.89 9.80
C LEU A 132 -14.99 -0.83 9.88
N ASP A 133 -14.71 0.23 10.61
CA ASP A 133 -15.55 1.43 10.64
C ASP A 133 -15.01 2.46 9.64
N TYR A 134 -15.63 2.53 8.48
CA TYR A 134 -15.20 3.39 7.38
C TYR A 134 -15.40 4.89 7.65
N ASP A 135 -16.23 5.27 8.61
CA ASP A 135 -16.34 6.67 9.04
C ASP A 135 -15.01 7.16 9.64
N ASN A 136 -14.19 6.24 10.13
CA ASN A 136 -12.85 6.51 10.65
C ASN A 136 -11.71 6.28 9.64
N ILE A 137 -12.02 5.87 8.39
CA ILE A 137 -11.02 5.57 7.35
C ILE A 137 -11.32 6.37 6.06
N PRO A 138 -11.36 7.71 6.11
CA PRO A 138 -11.72 8.53 4.94
C PRO A 138 -10.74 8.34 3.77
N ASN A 139 -9.48 8.00 4.05
CA ASN A 139 -8.46 7.76 3.04
C ASN A 139 -8.68 6.48 2.22
N MET A 140 -9.68 5.65 2.57
CA MET A 140 -10.11 4.54 1.71
C MET A 140 -10.48 5.02 0.30
N ALA A 141 -10.97 6.26 0.18
CA ALA A 141 -11.27 6.89 -1.12
C ALA A 141 -10.04 7.06 -2.03
N ASN A 142 -8.82 6.99 -1.49
CA ASN A 142 -7.57 7.07 -2.25
C ASN A 142 -7.11 5.71 -2.81
N ILE A 143 -7.76 4.61 -2.42
CA ILE A 143 -7.45 3.28 -2.94
C ILE A 143 -8.09 3.12 -4.32
N GLY A 144 -7.28 2.75 -5.31
CA GLY A 144 -7.77 2.52 -6.66
C GLY A 144 -8.76 1.35 -6.73
N GLU A 145 -9.84 1.50 -7.49
CA GLU A 145 -10.91 0.51 -7.62
C GLU A 145 -10.41 -0.90 -8.00
N ASN A 146 -9.31 -1.00 -8.75
CA ASN A 146 -8.71 -2.27 -9.14
C ASN A 146 -8.18 -3.11 -7.96
N TYR A 147 -8.01 -2.51 -6.79
CA TYR A 147 -7.51 -3.17 -5.58
C TYR A 147 -8.62 -3.49 -4.57
N LEU A 148 -9.86 -3.14 -4.89
CA LEU A 148 -11.03 -3.34 -4.04
C LEU A 148 -11.90 -4.51 -4.53
N GLY A 149 -12.76 -5.04 -3.66
CA GLY A 149 -13.79 -6.00 -4.02
C GLY A 149 -13.28 -7.39 -4.42
N TRP A 150 -12.13 -7.80 -3.91
CA TRP A 150 -11.56 -9.11 -4.20
C TRP A 150 -12.33 -10.23 -3.49
N SER A 151 -12.29 -11.43 -4.05
CA SER A 151 -13.11 -12.58 -3.62
C SER A 151 -12.91 -13.00 -2.15
N TYR A 152 -11.81 -12.64 -1.52
CA TYR A 152 -11.54 -12.94 -0.12
C TYR A 152 -12.26 -11.98 0.85
N ASP A 153 -12.57 -10.76 0.41
CA ASP A 153 -13.32 -9.73 1.16
C ASP A 153 -14.05 -8.81 0.17
N PRO A 154 -15.16 -9.29 -0.44
CA PRO A 154 -15.77 -8.61 -1.59
C PRO A 154 -16.26 -7.19 -1.32
N ASP A 155 -16.66 -6.91 -0.09
CA ASP A 155 -17.15 -5.59 0.33
C ASP A 155 -16.09 -4.79 1.10
N ASN A 156 -14.86 -5.31 1.18
CA ASN A 156 -13.78 -4.76 2.01
C ASN A 156 -14.21 -4.54 3.47
N THR A 157 -15.08 -5.39 4.00
CA THR A 157 -15.64 -5.25 5.35
C THR A 157 -14.57 -5.39 6.44
N TYR A 158 -13.54 -6.18 6.20
CA TYR A 158 -12.53 -6.56 7.19
C TYR A 158 -11.12 -6.09 6.86
N SER A 159 -10.87 -5.62 5.63
CA SER A 159 -9.52 -5.31 5.17
C SER A 159 -9.42 -4.07 4.29
N VAL A 160 -8.29 -3.36 4.44
CA VAL A 160 -7.87 -2.29 3.53
C VAL A 160 -6.62 -2.77 2.79
N PRO A 161 -6.57 -2.66 1.45
CA PRO A 161 -5.36 -2.98 0.69
C PRO A 161 -4.17 -2.11 1.13
N TYR A 162 -3.06 -2.74 1.50
CA TYR A 162 -1.85 -2.06 1.95
C TYR A 162 -0.80 -1.95 0.84
N THR A 163 -0.49 -3.08 0.20
CA THR A 163 0.46 -3.15 -0.90
C THR A 163 0.11 -4.33 -1.79
N TRP A 164 0.62 -4.33 -3.00
CA TRP A 164 0.47 -5.43 -3.94
C TRP A 164 1.79 -5.70 -4.65
N GLY A 165 1.92 -6.88 -5.20
CA GLY A 165 3.08 -7.28 -5.96
C GLY A 165 2.76 -8.36 -6.98
N THR A 166 3.70 -8.61 -7.87
CA THR A 166 3.62 -9.69 -8.85
C THR A 166 4.70 -10.71 -8.58
N THR A 167 4.37 -11.97 -8.77
CA THR A 167 5.34 -13.07 -8.77
C THR A 167 5.72 -13.39 -10.21
N GLY A 168 6.98 -13.55 -10.48
CA GLY A 168 7.49 -13.86 -11.82
C GLY A 168 8.60 -14.93 -11.79
N ILE A 169 8.96 -15.40 -12.96
CA ILE A 169 10.08 -16.32 -13.14
C ILE A 169 11.35 -15.49 -13.34
N ILE A 170 12.35 -15.71 -12.48
CA ILE A 170 13.70 -15.18 -12.66
C ILE A 170 14.56 -16.32 -13.21
N TYR A 171 15.29 -16.06 -14.27
CA TYR A 171 16.17 -17.05 -14.89
C TYR A 171 17.55 -16.46 -15.20
N ASN A 172 18.57 -17.33 -15.22
CA ASN A 172 19.93 -16.93 -15.57
C ASN A 172 20.11 -16.97 -17.09
N THR A 173 20.28 -15.82 -17.72
CA THR A 173 20.42 -15.66 -19.19
C THR A 173 21.68 -16.29 -19.76
N THR A 174 22.64 -16.72 -18.93
CA THR A 174 23.84 -17.46 -19.39
C THR A 174 23.64 -18.98 -19.40
N MET A 175 22.53 -19.45 -18.80
CA MET A 175 22.22 -20.90 -18.68
C MET A 175 20.96 -21.30 -19.44
N VAL A 176 20.04 -20.32 -19.63
CA VAL A 176 18.76 -20.53 -20.30
C VAL A 176 18.77 -19.70 -21.58
N GLU A 177 18.84 -20.40 -22.74
CA GLU A 177 18.93 -19.73 -24.06
C GLU A 177 17.60 -19.10 -24.47
N GLU A 178 16.48 -19.79 -24.23
CA GLU A 178 15.14 -19.31 -24.53
C GLU A 178 14.40 -18.89 -23.25
N PRO A 179 13.97 -17.62 -23.12
CA PRO A 179 13.26 -17.14 -21.94
C PRO A 179 11.98 -17.93 -21.66
N PRO A 180 11.72 -18.37 -20.41
CA PRO A 180 10.42 -18.94 -20.04
C PRO A 180 9.30 -17.93 -20.32
N THR A 181 8.22 -18.39 -20.94
CA THR A 181 7.08 -17.55 -21.34
C THR A 181 5.83 -17.84 -20.54
N SER A 182 5.82 -18.95 -19.83
CA SER A 182 4.70 -19.38 -19.00
C SER A 182 5.16 -20.11 -17.74
N TRP A 183 4.27 -20.18 -16.75
CA TRP A 183 4.52 -20.98 -15.55
C TRP A 183 4.67 -22.47 -15.86
N ALA A 184 4.11 -22.96 -16.97
CA ALA A 184 4.21 -24.34 -17.38
C ALA A 184 5.65 -24.75 -17.72
N ASP A 185 6.48 -23.81 -18.16
CA ASP A 185 7.88 -24.05 -18.51
C ASP A 185 8.72 -24.52 -17.32
N LEU A 186 8.27 -24.21 -16.07
CA LEU A 186 8.93 -24.70 -14.86
C LEU A 186 8.86 -26.23 -14.69
N TRP A 187 7.96 -26.90 -15.40
CA TRP A 187 7.83 -28.38 -15.41
C TRP A 187 8.54 -29.02 -16.59
N ASP A 188 9.24 -28.24 -17.42
CA ASP A 188 10.03 -28.82 -18.48
C ASP A 188 11.18 -29.65 -17.89
N VAL A 189 11.37 -30.85 -18.43
CA VAL A 189 12.43 -31.80 -18.02
C VAL A 189 13.82 -31.17 -18.17
N GLU A 190 14.00 -30.23 -19.09
CA GLU A 190 15.25 -29.51 -19.29
C GLU A 190 15.70 -28.75 -18.03
N TYR A 191 14.77 -28.24 -17.25
CA TYR A 191 15.07 -27.51 -16.01
C TYR A 191 15.12 -28.41 -14.77
N ALA A 192 14.98 -29.71 -14.91
CA ALA A 192 14.96 -30.64 -13.78
C ALA A 192 16.20 -30.47 -12.88
N GLY A 193 15.97 -30.22 -11.58
CA GLY A 193 17.05 -29.99 -10.61
C GLY A 193 17.61 -28.57 -10.58
N ASN A 194 17.14 -27.66 -11.47
CA ASN A 194 17.58 -26.27 -11.55
C ASN A 194 16.48 -25.27 -11.22
N VAL A 195 15.28 -25.72 -10.89
CA VAL A 195 14.17 -24.86 -10.45
C VAL A 195 14.20 -24.72 -8.94
N CYS A 196 14.11 -23.48 -8.46
CA CYS A 196 14.04 -23.14 -7.05
C CYS A 196 12.83 -22.25 -6.78
N LEU A 197 12.14 -22.50 -5.68
CA LEU A 197 11.08 -21.58 -5.19
C LEU A 197 11.69 -20.45 -4.38
N LEU A 198 11.05 -19.29 -4.39
CA LEU A 198 11.54 -18.07 -3.76
C LEU A 198 11.94 -18.27 -2.29
N TYR A 199 11.15 -19.01 -1.53
CA TYR A 199 11.40 -19.27 -0.11
C TYR A 199 12.57 -20.24 0.16
N THR A 200 13.08 -20.92 -0.85
CA THR A 200 14.25 -21.81 -0.76
C THR A 200 15.49 -21.22 -1.40
N SER A 201 15.38 -20.06 -2.03
CA SER A 201 16.52 -19.34 -2.60
C SER A 201 17.30 -18.66 -1.49
N PRO A 202 18.63 -18.87 -1.38
CA PRO A 202 19.44 -18.09 -0.46
C PRO A 202 19.36 -16.61 -0.84
N SER A 203 19.15 -15.75 0.14
CA SER A 203 19.20 -14.32 -0.08
C SER A 203 20.61 -13.90 -0.49
N PRO A 204 20.76 -12.99 -1.47
CA PRO A 204 22.08 -12.42 -1.78
C PRO A 204 22.74 -11.66 -0.62
N ARG A 205 22.03 -11.50 0.49
CA ARG A 205 22.51 -10.80 1.70
C ARG A 205 22.88 -11.74 2.85
N ASP A 206 22.72 -13.05 2.67
CA ASP A 206 23.10 -14.06 3.67
C ASP A 206 24.55 -14.52 3.50
#